data_0d2e20a2dd1768906e2e764a0cc1f92c
#
_entry.id   0d2e20a2dd1768906e2e764a0cc1f92c
#
_cell.length_a   1.000
_cell.length_b   1.000
_cell.length_c   1.000
_cell.angle_alpha   90.00
_cell.angle_beta   90.00
_cell.angle_gamma   90.00
#
_symmetry.space_group_name_H-M   'P 1'
#
loop_
_entity.id
_entity.type
_entity.pdbx_description
1 polymer ?
#
loop_
_entity_poly.entity_id
_entity_poly.type
_entity_poly.pdbx_seq_one_letter_code
_entity_poly.pdbx_strand_id
1 'polypeptide(L)'
;EYVDFQPLNIPNVEFSGVDSETDEQAMTNVANEIEQIAKKIRTYWHLGNGPIENLQFVLESNGIIVTGFPTAVDSIDAFSQRTYVSGHDVYAIAVDQGNKPEGRIRFDLAHELGHILLHPWSESLEMITREEFKMREKQANMFAGAFLLPADAFRKDVQTYPTDLKYYL
;
A
#
# COMPACT_ATOMS: atom_id res chain seq x y z
N GLU A 1 8.45 25.59 17.57
CA GLU A 1 8.63 25.43 16.13
C GLU A 1 7.49 24.55 15.65
N TYR A 2 6.56 25.11 14.84
CA TYR A 2 5.45 24.32 14.30
C TYR A 2 5.95 23.60 13.05
N VAL A 3 5.84 22.29 13.03
CA VAL A 3 6.07 21.49 11.81
C VAL A 3 4.83 21.67 10.94
N ASP A 4 5.00 22.28 9.79
CA ASP A 4 3.92 22.43 8.81
C ASP A 4 3.84 21.13 7.98
N PHE A 5 2.89 20.27 8.35
CA PHE A 5 2.68 19.03 7.60
C PHE A 5 2.01 19.33 6.26
N GLN A 6 2.46 18.64 5.22
CA GLN A 6 1.78 18.69 3.94
C GLN A 6 0.30 18.26 4.11
N PRO A 7 -0.63 18.95 3.47
CA PRO A 7 -2.04 18.52 3.51
C PRO A 7 -2.18 17.14 2.87
N LEU A 8 -3.10 16.34 3.42
CA LEU A 8 -3.39 15.01 2.89
C LEU A 8 -3.86 15.11 1.43
N ASN A 9 -3.13 14.44 0.54
CA ASN A 9 -3.36 14.44 -0.90
C ASN A 9 -3.62 13.00 -1.39
N ILE A 10 -4.76 12.45 -1.01
CA ILE A 10 -5.24 11.13 -1.43
C ILE A 10 -6.51 11.31 -2.26
N PRO A 11 -6.60 10.74 -3.48
CA PRO A 11 -7.84 10.79 -4.25
C PRO A 11 -8.91 9.96 -3.59
N ASN A 12 -10.17 10.33 -3.78
CA ASN A 12 -11.28 9.48 -3.34
C ASN A 12 -11.23 8.13 -4.08
N VAL A 13 -11.21 7.06 -3.31
CA VAL A 13 -11.19 5.67 -3.78
C VAL A 13 -12.46 5.00 -3.28
N GLU A 14 -13.20 4.40 -4.20
CA GLU A 14 -14.29 3.49 -3.90
C GLU A 14 -13.78 2.08 -4.16
N PHE A 15 -13.90 1.21 -3.18
CA PHE A 15 -13.49 -0.18 -3.24
C PHE A 15 -14.64 -1.07 -2.80
N SER A 16 -15.07 -1.95 -3.70
CA SER A 16 -16.22 -2.83 -3.44
C SER A 16 -15.87 -4.00 -2.53
N GLY A 17 -14.64 -4.48 -2.65
CA GLY A 17 -14.16 -5.62 -1.89
C GLY A 17 -14.97 -6.91 -2.10
N VAL A 18 -14.60 -7.96 -1.40
CA VAL A 18 -15.40 -9.18 -1.20
C VAL A 18 -15.16 -9.69 0.21
N ASP A 19 -16.19 -10.28 0.79
CA ASP A 19 -16.14 -10.80 2.16
C ASP A 19 -15.71 -12.29 2.22
N SER A 20 -15.55 -12.95 1.07
CA SER A 20 -15.26 -14.38 1.00
C SER A 20 -14.32 -14.76 -0.13
N GLU A 21 -13.37 -15.67 0.15
CA GLU A 21 -12.43 -16.24 -0.83
C GLU A 21 -13.05 -17.40 -1.67
N THR A 22 -14.30 -17.75 -1.43
CA THR A 22 -14.90 -18.99 -2.00
C THR A 22 -15.29 -18.84 -3.47
N ASP A 23 -15.35 -17.62 -3.99
CA ASP A 23 -15.69 -17.34 -5.39
C ASP A 23 -14.46 -16.85 -6.16
N GLU A 24 -13.91 -17.72 -7.01
CA GLU A 24 -12.73 -17.41 -7.86
C GLU A 24 -12.98 -16.22 -8.80
N GLN A 25 -14.21 -16.10 -9.33
CA GLN A 25 -14.56 -14.99 -10.20
C GLN A 25 -14.63 -13.68 -9.42
N ALA A 26 -15.18 -13.68 -8.22
CA ALA A 26 -15.21 -12.52 -7.34
C ALA A 26 -13.78 -12.08 -6.97
N MET A 27 -12.90 -13.03 -6.64
CA MET A 27 -11.49 -12.73 -6.36
C MET A 27 -10.75 -12.14 -7.57
N THR A 28 -11.04 -12.61 -8.78
CA THR A 28 -10.47 -12.04 -10.02
C THR A 28 -10.95 -10.60 -10.22
N ASN A 29 -12.23 -10.33 -9.98
CA ASN A 29 -12.79 -8.98 -10.09
C ASN A 29 -12.13 -8.03 -9.09
N VAL A 30 -11.97 -8.46 -7.84
CA VAL A 30 -11.28 -7.68 -6.79
C VAL A 30 -9.83 -7.40 -7.17
N ALA A 31 -9.11 -8.39 -7.71
CA ALA A 31 -7.74 -8.19 -8.16
C ALA A 31 -7.65 -7.11 -9.25
N ASN A 32 -8.57 -7.15 -10.22
CA ASN A 32 -8.64 -6.14 -11.27
C ASN A 32 -9.00 -4.75 -10.71
N GLU A 33 -9.93 -4.68 -9.77
CA GLU A 33 -10.31 -3.42 -9.11
C GLU A 33 -9.13 -2.81 -8.36
N ILE A 34 -8.39 -3.61 -7.59
CA ILE A 34 -7.18 -3.19 -6.86
C ILE A 34 -6.10 -2.68 -7.83
N GLU A 35 -5.90 -3.36 -8.96
CA GLU A 35 -4.96 -2.91 -9.99
C GLU A 35 -5.35 -1.55 -10.58
N GLN A 36 -6.64 -1.32 -10.83
CA GLN A 36 -7.13 -0.02 -11.30
C GLN A 36 -6.95 1.07 -10.24
N ILE A 37 -7.18 0.76 -8.96
CA ILE A 37 -6.92 1.67 -7.86
C ILE A 37 -5.44 2.01 -7.78
N ALA A 38 -4.55 1.03 -7.80
CA ALA A 38 -3.10 1.26 -7.80
C ALA A 38 -2.66 2.15 -8.97
N LYS A 39 -3.18 1.92 -10.17
CA LYS A 39 -2.94 2.74 -11.35
C LYS A 39 -3.47 4.17 -11.19
N LYS A 40 -4.67 4.32 -10.60
CA LYS A 40 -5.27 5.63 -10.30
C LYS A 40 -4.38 6.44 -9.36
N ILE A 41 -3.89 5.83 -8.26
CA ILE A 41 -2.98 6.48 -7.31
C ILE A 41 -1.67 6.89 -7.98
N ARG A 42 -1.05 5.99 -8.75
CA ARG A 42 0.18 6.31 -9.48
C ARG A 42 0.00 7.48 -10.46
N THR A 43 -1.13 7.51 -11.16
CA THR A 43 -1.46 8.60 -12.08
C THR A 43 -1.69 9.91 -11.32
N TYR A 44 -2.43 9.87 -10.23
CA TYR A 44 -2.76 11.03 -9.41
C TYR A 44 -1.51 11.65 -8.78
N TRP A 45 -0.56 10.82 -8.33
CA TRP A 45 0.71 11.25 -7.76
C TRP A 45 1.83 11.42 -8.80
N HIS A 46 1.51 11.33 -10.10
CA HIS A 46 2.45 11.51 -11.21
C HIS A 46 3.68 10.59 -11.16
N LEU A 47 3.55 9.37 -10.66
CA LEU A 47 4.65 8.43 -10.48
C LEU A 47 5.07 7.71 -11.77
N GLY A 48 4.25 7.76 -12.83
CA GLY A 48 4.47 6.98 -14.05
C GLY A 48 4.36 5.46 -13.80
N ASN A 49 4.93 4.66 -14.71
CA ASN A 49 4.88 3.19 -14.63
C ASN A 49 6.21 2.55 -14.22
N GLY A 50 7.26 3.34 -14.04
CA GLY A 50 8.58 2.87 -13.61
C GLY A 50 8.67 2.55 -12.12
N PRO A 51 9.83 2.07 -11.66
CA PRO A 51 10.09 1.85 -10.23
C PRO A 51 9.90 3.12 -9.41
N ILE A 52 9.43 2.97 -8.18
CA ILE A 52 9.37 4.08 -7.20
C ILE A 52 10.66 4.03 -6.38
N GLU A 53 11.57 4.96 -6.61
CA GLU A 53 12.87 4.97 -5.96
C GLU A 53 12.77 5.21 -4.44
N ASN A 54 11.96 6.19 -4.03
CA ASN A 54 11.78 6.54 -2.62
C ASN A 54 10.30 6.64 -2.27
N LEU A 55 9.71 5.52 -1.85
CA LEU A 55 8.29 5.49 -1.50
C LEU A 55 7.98 6.28 -0.22
N GLN A 56 8.89 6.30 0.77
CA GLN A 56 8.71 7.11 1.97
C GLN A 56 8.54 8.59 1.60
N PHE A 57 9.43 9.13 0.77
CA PHE A 57 9.32 10.52 0.31
C PHE A 57 8.00 10.78 -0.44
N VAL A 58 7.56 9.83 -1.26
CA VAL A 58 6.26 9.94 -1.96
C VAL A 58 5.11 10.04 -0.98
N LEU A 59 5.06 9.18 0.03
CA LEU A 59 4.02 9.18 1.07
C LEU A 59 4.01 10.50 1.85
N GLU A 60 5.17 10.94 2.33
CA GLU A 60 5.33 12.18 3.09
C GLU A 60 4.96 13.42 2.26
N SER A 61 5.34 13.45 0.97
CA SER A 61 4.97 14.53 0.04
C SER A 61 3.46 14.60 -0.23
N ASN A 62 2.72 13.51 0.05
CA ASN A 62 1.27 13.45 -0.08
C ASN A 62 0.55 13.46 1.28
N GLY A 63 1.22 13.91 2.34
CA GLY A 63 0.62 14.18 3.64
C GLY A 63 0.40 12.95 4.52
N ILE A 64 1.06 11.82 4.22
CA ILE A 64 1.08 10.63 5.09
C ILE A 64 2.37 10.68 5.91
N ILE A 65 2.25 10.66 7.22
CA ILE A 65 3.41 10.68 8.12
C ILE A 65 4.05 9.29 8.10
N VAL A 66 5.37 9.23 7.87
CA VAL A 66 6.13 7.97 7.96
C VAL A 66 7.14 8.07 9.09
N THR A 67 7.14 7.08 9.97
CA THR A 67 8.10 6.97 11.07
C THR A 67 8.75 5.60 11.10
N GLY A 68 10.05 5.58 11.37
CA GLY A 68 10.78 4.34 11.59
C GLY A 68 10.80 3.96 13.06
N PHE A 69 10.74 2.68 13.35
CA PHE A 69 11.01 2.16 14.69
C PHE A 69 11.93 0.94 14.61
N PRO A 70 12.85 0.78 15.55
CA PRO A 70 13.60 -0.47 15.68
C PRO A 70 12.76 -1.47 16.46
N THR A 71 12.40 -2.61 15.89
CA THR A 71 11.75 -3.65 16.67
C THR A 71 12.76 -4.53 17.41
N ALA A 72 12.51 -4.68 18.70
CA ALA A 72 13.08 -5.77 19.50
C ALA A 72 12.22 -7.06 19.43
N VAL A 73 11.13 -7.04 18.65
CA VAL A 73 10.11 -8.11 18.59
C VAL A 73 9.86 -8.45 17.12
N ASP A 74 10.20 -9.65 16.72
CA ASP A 74 10.14 -10.16 15.33
C ASP A 74 8.73 -10.27 14.71
N SER A 75 7.71 -9.63 15.27
CA SER A 75 6.31 -9.88 14.93
C SER A 75 5.57 -8.75 14.20
N ILE A 76 6.12 -7.54 14.13
CA ILE A 76 5.45 -6.40 13.50
C ILE A 76 6.41 -5.77 12.49
N ASP A 77 6.07 -5.85 11.22
CA ASP A 77 6.85 -5.27 10.13
C ASP A 77 6.50 -3.79 9.90
N ALA A 78 5.22 -3.47 9.92
CA ALA A 78 4.68 -2.12 9.82
C ALA A 78 3.26 -2.08 10.38
N PHE A 79 2.74 -0.90 10.61
CA PHE A 79 1.32 -0.65 10.87
C PHE A 79 0.96 0.78 10.50
N SER A 80 -0.30 0.99 10.13
CA SER A 80 -0.86 2.29 9.85
C SER A 80 -1.90 2.68 10.90
N GLN A 81 -2.04 3.98 11.12
CA GLN A 81 -3.02 4.55 12.02
C GLN A 81 -3.63 5.81 11.42
N ARG A 82 -4.95 5.96 11.60
CA ARG A 82 -5.67 7.20 11.34
C ARG A 82 -5.94 7.92 12.67
N THR A 83 -5.73 9.22 12.68
CA THR A 83 -6.13 10.10 13.78
C THR A 83 -6.82 11.33 13.22
N TYR A 84 -7.58 12.03 14.05
CA TYR A 84 -8.29 13.24 13.66
C TYR A 84 -7.71 14.42 14.45
N VAL A 85 -7.06 15.35 13.74
CA VAL A 85 -6.37 16.49 14.34
C VAL A 85 -6.85 17.79 13.70
N SER A 86 -7.28 18.72 14.52
CA SER A 86 -7.70 20.07 14.07
C SER A 86 -8.71 20.08 12.92
N GLY A 87 -9.64 19.13 12.90
CA GLY A 87 -10.69 19.06 11.88
C GLY A 87 -10.31 18.26 10.63
N HIS A 88 -9.14 17.60 10.60
CA HIS A 88 -8.63 16.86 9.46
C HIS A 88 -8.18 15.46 9.83
N ASP A 89 -8.33 14.54 8.87
CA ASP A 89 -7.75 13.21 8.99
C ASP A 89 -6.24 13.27 8.78
N VAL A 90 -5.51 12.59 9.64
CA VAL A 90 -4.06 12.41 9.56
C VAL A 90 -3.78 10.92 9.57
N TYR A 91 -3.05 10.45 8.58
CA TYR A 91 -2.58 9.07 8.48
C TYR A 91 -1.09 9.00 8.82
N ALA A 92 -0.74 8.01 9.62
CA ALA A 92 0.64 7.72 9.95
C ALA A 92 0.93 6.25 9.65
N ILE A 93 2.10 5.98 9.08
CA ILE A 93 2.65 4.63 8.89
C ILE A 93 3.91 4.53 9.73
N ALA A 94 3.95 3.54 10.60
CA ALA A 94 5.15 3.16 11.32
C ALA A 94 5.72 1.90 10.68
N VAL A 95 7.01 1.89 10.35
CA VAL A 95 7.69 0.77 9.68
C VAL A 95 8.98 0.39 10.41
N ASP A 96 9.21 -0.91 10.56
CA ASP A 96 10.48 -1.42 11.08
C ASP A 96 11.59 -1.20 10.06
N GLN A 97 12.51 -0.30 10.38
CA GLN A 97 13.69 0.03 9.59
C GLN A 97 14.96 -0.70 10.05
N GLY A 98 14.82 -1.76 10.86
CA GLY A 98 15.95 -2.56 11.33
C GLY A 98 16.75 -3.21 10.18
N ASN A 99 17.30 -4.40 10.40
CA ASN A 99 18.11 -5.12 9.39
C ASN A 99 17.27 -5.71 8.25
N LYS A 100 16.35 -4.93 7.65
CA LYS A 100 15.52 -5.37 6.53
C LYS A 100 16.06 -4.83 5.20
N PRO A 101 15.98 -5.60 4.12
CA PRO A 101 16.26 -5.10 2.77
C PRO A 101 15.31 -3.94 2.40
N GLU A 102 15.83 -2.94 1.70
CA GLU A 102 15.01 -1.81 1.23
C GLU A 102 13.74 -2.22 0.47
N GLY A 103 13.84 -3.29 -0.33
CA GLY A 103 12.68 -3.85 -1.04
C GLY A 103 11.57 -4.31 -0.10
N ARG A 104 11.92 -4.85 1.07
CA ARG A 104 10.95 -5.27 2.09
C ARG A 104 10.29 -4.06 2.73
N ILE A 105 11.10 -3.07 3.16
CA ILE A 105 10.56 -1.82 3.74
C ILE A 105 9.62 -1.12 2.75
N ARG A 106 9.99 -1.08 1.46
CA ARG A 106 9.15 -0.51 0.40
C ARG A 106 7.84 -1.27 0.23
N PHE A 107 7.89 -2.60 0.31
CA PHE A 107 6.68 -3.43 0.24
C PHE A 107 5.78 -3.19 1.46
N ASP A 108 6.34 -3.14 2.66
CA ASP A 108 5.60 -2.89 3.90
C ASP A 108 4.93 -1.51 3.87
N LEU A 109 5.61 -0.46 3.40
CA LEU A 109 5.02 0.87 3.19
C LEU A 109 3.87 0.87 2.17
N ALA A 110 4.02 0.15 1.07
CA ALA A 110 2.96 0.03 0.06
C ALA A 110 1.77 -0.80 0.56
N HIS A 111 2.01 -1.81 1.39
CA HIS A 111 0.98 -2.61 2.05
C HIS A 111 0.14 -1.75 2.99
N GLU A 112 0.78 -0.92 3.83
CA GLU A 112 0.07 0.00 4.73
C GLU A 112 -0.71 1.07 3.96
N LEU A 113 -0.17 1.55 2.83
CA LEU A 113 -0.92 2.42 1.93
C LEU A 113 -2.17 1.70 1.39
N GLY A 114 -2.07 0.40 1.08
CA GLY A 114 -3.20 -0.44 0.71
C GLY A 114 -4.29 -0.45 1.77
N HIS A 115 -3.94 -0.61 3.05
CA HIS A 115 -4.90 -0.51 4.14
C HIS A 115 -5.55 0.87 4.21
N ILE A 116 -4.78 1.93 4.07
CA ILE A 116 -5.30 3.32 4.10
C ILE A 116 -6.34 3.55 2.99
N LEU A 117 -6.15 2.98 1.82
CA LEU A 117 -6.98 3.25 0.64
C LEU A 117 -8.20 2.33 0.50
N LEU A 118 -8.06 1.07 0.93
CA LEU A 118 -9.05 0.02 0.62
C LEU A 118 -9.98 -0.28 1.79
N HIS A 119 -9.55 -0.04 3.03
CA HIS A 119 -10.30 -0.53 4.19
C HIS A 119 -10.90 0.59 5.01
N PRO A 120 -12.15 0.42 5.50
CA PRO A 120 -12.80 1.45 6.31
C PRO A 120 -12.11 1.61 7.67
N TRP A 121 -11.92 2.87 8.07
CA TRP A 121 -11.30 3.24 9.35
C TRP A 121 -12.30 3.48 10.49
N SER A 122 -13.58 3.25 10.22
CA SER A 122 -14.66 3.45 11.18
C SER A 122 -14.90 2.26 12.12
N GLU A 123 -14.27 1.13 11.81
CA GLU A 123 -14.45 -0.12 12.54
C GLU A 123 -13.28 -0.37 13.49
N SER A 124 -13.61 -0.79 14.73
CA SER A 124 -12.60 -1.30 15.65
C SER A 124 -12.08 -2.65 15.15
N LEU A 125 -10.77 -2.87 15.16
CA LEU A 125 -10.16 -4.16 14.80
C LEU A 125 -10.72 -5.34 15.62
N GLU A 126 -11.23 -5.09 16.82
CA GLU A 126 -11.88 -6.08 17.68
C GLU A 126 -13.23 -6.57 17.14
N MET A 127 -13.84 -5.82 16.21
CA MET A 127 -15.15 -6.16 15.61
C MET A 127 -15.00 -6.91 14.28
N ILE A 128 -13.79 -7.02 13.74
CA ILE A 128 -13.52 -7.68 12.46
C ILE A 128 -13.34 -9.17 12.70
N THR A 129 -14.00 -10.00 11.89
CA THR A 129 -13.79 -11.47 11.96
C THR A 129 -12.38 -11.84 11.51
N ARG A 130 -11.91 -13.03 11.90
CA ARG A 130 -10.61 -13.55 11.48
C ARG A 130 -10.53 -13.74 9.96
N GLU A 131 -11.61 -14.14 9.35
CA GLU A 131 -11.74 -14.31 7.90
C GLU A 131 -11.64 -12.98 7.17
N GLU A 132 -12.35 -11.98 7.66
CA GLU A 132 -12.28 -10.61 7.12
C GLU A 132 -10.90 -9.99 7.29
N PHE A 133 -10.26 -10.16 8.46
CA PHE A 133 -8.89 -9.71 8.67
C PHE A 133 -7.94 -10.31 7.64
N LYS A 134 -8.00 -11.64 7.41
CA LYS A 134 -7.16 -12.30 6.41
C LYS A 134 -7.43 -11.79 5.00
N MET A 135 -8.69 -11.48 4.69
CA MET A 135 -9.05 -10.92 3.39
C MET A 135 -8.47 -9.52 3.20
N ARG A 136 -8.56 -8.66 4.21
CA ARG A 136 -7.98 -7.31 4.17
C ARG A 136 -6.46 -7.37 3.99
N GLU A 137 -5.78 -8.28 4.70
CA GLU A 137 -4.34 -8.51 4.52
C GLU A 137 -3.99 -8.94 3.08
N LYS A 138 -4.78 -9.84 2.51
CA LYS A 138 -4.60 -10.30 1.12
C LYS A 138 -4.80 -9.17 0.13
N GLN A 139 -5.83 -8.35 0.31
CA GLN A 139 -6.12 -7.18 -0.53
C GLN A 139 -5.01 -6.13 -0.44
N ALA A 140 -4.49 -5.85 0.76
CA ALA A 140 -3.36 -4.94 0.95
C ALA A 140 -2.08 -5.48 0.28
N ASN A 141 -1.80 -6.79 0.35
CA ASN A 141 -0.69 -7.42 -0.37
C ASN A 141 -0.85 -7.31 -1.88
N MET A 142 -2.07 -7.52 -2.41
CA MET A 142 -2.36 -7.37 -3.84
C MET A 142 -2.14 -5.93 -4.29
N PHE A 143 -2.60 -4.96 -3.49
CA PHE A 143 -2.37 -3.55 -3.77
C PHE A 143 -0.87 -3.21 -3.79
N ALA A 144 -0.12 -3.64 -2.78
CA ALA A 144 1.32 -3.40 -2.71
C ALA A 144 2.04 -3.92 -3.97
N GLY A 145 1.71 -5.14 -4.40
CA GLY A 145 2.25 -5.73 -5.62
C GLY A 145 1.91 -4.91 -6.86
N ALA A 146 0.63 -4.58 -7.07
CA ALA A 146 0.17 -3.80 -8.21
C ALA A 146 0.72 -2.36 -8.23
N PHE A 147 0.84 -1.75 -7.03
CA PHE A 147 1.34 -0.39 -6.88
C PHE A 147 2.85 -0.31 -7.15
N LEU A 148 3.64 -1.25 -6.65
CA LEU A 148 5.09 -1.26 -6.84
C LEU A 148 5.51 -1.78 -8.22
N LEU A 149 4.77 -2.74 -8.77
CA LEU A 149 5.07 -3.41 -10.02
C LEU A 149 3.83 -3.45 -10.92
N PRO A 150 3.48 -2.33 -11.61
CA PRO A 150 2.33 -2.29 -12.50
C PRO A 150 2.41 -3.37 -13.59
N ALA A 151 1.34 -4.17 -13.74
CA ALA A 151 1.33 -5.33 -14.64
C ALA A 151 1.68 -4.99 -16.08
N ASP A 152 1.23 -3.82 -16.58
CA ASP A 152 1.53 -3.37 -17.94
C ASP A 152 3.03 -3.11 -18.15
N ALA A 153 3.70 -2.50 -17.15
CA ALA A 153 5.14 -2.25 -17.20
C ALA A 153 5.92 -3.57 -17.15
N PHE A 154 5.59 -4.42 -16.18
CA PHE A 154 6.23 -5.73 -16.02
C PHE A 154 6.08 -6.61 -17.28
N ARG A 155 4.88 -6.66 -17.84
CA ARG A 155 4.63 -7.43 -19.08
C ARG A 155 5.47 -6.93 -20.25
N LYS A 156 5.61 -5.60 -20.40
CA LYS A 156 6.45 -4.99 -21.42
C LYS A 156 7.93 -5.35 -21.23
N ASP A 157 8.42 -5.29 -20.01
CA ASP A 157 9.81 -5.62 -19.70
C ASP A 157 10.12 -7.09 -19.95
N VAL A 158 9.26 -8.01 -19.49
CA VAL A 158 9.37 -9.45 -19.77
C VAL A 158 9.35 -9.75 -21.27
N GLN A 159 8.51 -9.07 -22.06
CA GLN A 159 8.49 -9.23 -23.51
C GLN A 159 9.76 -8.69 -24.19
N THR A 160 10.36 -7.64 -23.61
CA THR A 160 11.56 -7.02 -24.19
C THR A 160 12.83 -7.80 -23.83
N TYR A 161 12.89 -8.36 -22.63
CA TYR A 161 14.07 -9.06 -22.09
C TYR A 161 13.72 -10.45 -21.52
N PRO A 162 13.14 -11.37 -22.30
CA PRO A 162 12.55 -12.61 -21.79
C PRO A 162 13.57 -13.60 -21.20
N THR A 163 14.87 -13.41 -21.42
CA THR A 163 15.94 -14.35 -21.02
C THR A 163 17.00 -13.74 -20.10
N ASP A 164 16.92 -12.46 -19.79
CA ASP A 164 17.92 -11.80 -18.95
C ASP A 164 17.44 -11.72 -17.48
N LEU A 165 17.69 -12.82 -16.74
CA LEU A 165 17.37 -12.89 -15.32
C LEU A 165 18.08 -11.81 -14.48
N LYS A 166 19.21 -11.28 -14.94
CA LYS A 166 19.93 -10.19 -14.24
C LYS A 166 19.19 -8.86 -14.29
N TYR A 167 18.30 -8.71 -15.27
CA TYR A 167 17.47 -7.51 -15.39
C TYR A 167 16.38 -7.45 -14.31
N TYR A 168 15.98 -8.62 -13.77
CA TYR A 168 14.88 -8.74 -12.80
C TYR A 168 15.35 -8.94 -11.34
N LEU A 169 16.65 -9.06 -11.11
CA LEU A 169 17.28 -9.19 -9.81
C LEU A 169 17.92 -7.89 -9.35
#